data_917f4b84e33606e294ea719b86970fa4
#
_entry.id   917f4b84e33606e294ea719b86970fa4
#
_cell.length_a   1.000
_cell.length_b   1.000
_cell.length_c   1.000
_cell.angle_alpha   90.00
_cell.angle_beta   90.00
_cell.angle_gamma   90.00
#
_symmetry.space_group_name_H-M   'P 1'
#
loop_
_entity.id
_entity.type
_entity.pdbx_description
1 polymer ?
#
loop_
_entity_poly.entity_id
_entity_poly.type
_entity_poly.pdbx_seq_one_letter_code
_entity_poly.pdbx_strand_id
1 'polypeptide(L)'
;MNAIKILVGGQALRNLGSSRHTEDMDFLVFEENSKEIFIKDVENNIDYLNAYSFEFFNEIYKKEVKNNEGKLIFNASIDSLLELKCYALIQHLLNGNWAKATDCEFDIAFLVRKGANFPKIVKKYVTASEWSEIEKEVKSVKK
;
A
#
# COMPACT_ATOMS: atom_id res chain seq x y z
N MET A 1 -10.84 16.61 6.68
CA MET A 1 -10.45 15.28 6.19
C MET A 1 -11.68 14.39 6.14
N ASN A 2 -11.76 13.52 5.15
CA ASN A 2 -12.85 12.57 5.03
C ASN A 2 -12.86 11.63 6.25
N ALA A 3 -14.05 11.21 6.69
CA ALA A 3 -14.21 10.36 7.87
C ALA A 3 -13.64 8.94 7.66
N ILE A 4 -13.58 8.45 6.41
CA ILE A 4 -13.12 7.09 6.13
C ILE A 4 -11.59 7.04 6.14
N LYS A 5 -11.05 6.11 6.94
CA LYS A 5 -9.60 5.86 7.03
C LYS A 5 -9.35 4.38 6.82
N ILE A 6 -8.60 4.04 5.79
CA ILE A 6 -8.27 2.66 5.46
C ILE A 6 -6.85 2.39 5.91
N LEU A 7 -6.67 1.51 6.88
CA LEU A 7 -5.33 1.18 7.40
C LEU A 7 -4.57 0.40 6.35
N VAL A 8 -3.38 0.88 6.01
CA VAL A 8 -2.46 0.27 5.05
C VAL A 8 -1.07 0.17 5.69
N GLY A 9 -0.06 -0.19 4.91
CA GLY A 9 1.31 -0.22 5.38
C GLY A 9 1.61 -1.30 6.42
N GLY A 10 2.68 -1.11 7.18
CA GLY A 10 3.20 -2.11 8.10
C GLY A 10 2.25 -2.48 9.21
N GLN A 11 1.49 -1.54 9.77
CA GLN A 11 0.52 -1.85 10.84
C GLN A 11 -0.62 -2.73 10.34
N ALA A 12 -1.09 -2.51 9.10
CA ALA A 12 -2.08 -3.38 8.50
C ALA A 12 -1.57 -4.82 8.39
N LEU A 13 -0.31 -4.99 8.01
CA LEU A 13 0.32 -6.31 7.92
C LEU A 13 0.50 -6.94 9.31
N ARG A 14 0.86 -6.15 10.32
CA ARG A 14 0.96 -6.65 11.69
C ARG A 14 -0.38 -7.16 12.19
N ASN A 15 -1.47 -6.47 11.87
CA ASN A 15 -2.83 -6.93 12.21
C ASN A 15 -3.15 -8.27 11.53
N LEU A 16 -2.47 -8.60 10.45
CA LEU A 16 -2.62 -9.88 9.75
C LEU A 16 -1.62 -10.95 10.21
N GLY A 17 -0.76 -10.63 11.16
CA GLY A 17 0.19 -11.56 11.75
C GLY A 17 1.63 -11.41 11.28
N SER A 18 1.98 -10.36 10.56
CA SER A 18 3.37 -10.13 10.16
C SER A 18 4.25 -9.85 11.38
N SER A 19 5.46 -10.42 11.37
CA SER A 19 6.43 -10.23 12.45
C SER A 19 7.27 -8.97 12.29
N ARG A 20 7.25 -8.33 11.09
CA ARG A 20 8.06 -7.14 10.87
C ARG A 20 7.55 -5.97 11.71
N HIS A 21 8.44 -5.37 12.48
CA HIS A 21 8.10 -4.23 13.33
C HIS A 21 7.97 -2.95 12.50
N THR A 22 6.99 -2.12 12.86
CA THR A 22 6.83 -0.78 12.30
C THR A 22 6.29 0.14 13.40
N GLU A 23 6.76 1.39 13.40
CA GLU A 23 6.34 2.39 14.38
C GLU A 23 5.26 3.32 13.82
N ASP A 24 5.25 3.52 12.51
CA ASP A 24 4.33 4.45 11.85
C ASP A 24 3.00 3.77 11.52
N MET A 25 1.93 4.56 11.52
CA MET A 25 0.64 4.15 11.00
C MET A 25 0.42 4.83 9.66
N ASP A 26 -0.06 4.08 8.68
CA ASP A 26 -0.37 4.62 7.34
C ASP A 26 -1.86 4.42 7.06
N PHE A 27 -2.53 5.50 6.68
CA PHE A 27 -3.94 5.46 6.26
C PHE A 27 -4.10 5.94 4.83
N LEU A 28 -4.93 5.24 4.09
CA LEU A 28 -5.42 5.70 2.80
C LEU A 28 -6.70 6.49 3.05
N VAL A 29 -6.73 7.73 2.59
CA VAL A 29 -7.84 8.67 2.83
C VAL A 29 -8.19 9.40 1.54
N PHE A 30 -9.29 10.14 1.57
CA PHE A 30 -9.70 11.00 0.46
C PHE A 30 -9.82 12.42 0.99
N GLU A 31 -8.78 13.24 0.77
CA GLU A 31 -8.69 14.61 1.28
C GLU A 31 -8.70 15.60 0.12
N GLU A 32 -9.90 16.08 -0.22
CA GLU A 32 -10.09 16.98 -1.37
C GLU A 32 -9.60 18.39 -1.14
N ASN A 33 -9.30 18.76 0.10
CA ASN A 33 -8.77 20.08 0.44
C ASN A 33 -7.25 20.16 0.29
N SER A 34 -6.59 19.09 -0.09
CA SER A 34 -5.15 19.05 -0.28
C SER A 34 -4.80 18.43 -1.63
N LYS A 35 -3.81 19.02 -2.31
CA LYS A 35 -3.27 18.46 -3.55
C LYS A 35 -2.08 17.54 -3.29
N GLU A 36 -1.62 17.43 -2.05
CA GLU A 36 -0.50 16.57 -1.70
C GLU A 36 -0.92 15.11 -1.75
N ILE A 37 -0.04 14.27 -2.32
CA ILE A 37 -0.26 12.81 -2.39
C ILE A 37 0.00 12.20 -1.02
N PHE A 38 1.02 12.68 -0.32
CA PHE A 38 1.38 12.21 1.02
C PHE A 38 1.23 13.36 2.00
N ILE A 39 0.45 13.12 3.06
CA ILE A 39 0.21 14.09 4.12
C ILE A 39 0.75 13.48 5.41
N LYS A 40 1.64 14.18 6.09
CA LYS A 40 2.31 13.64 7.27
C LYS A 40 1.85 14.33 8.54
N ASP A 41 1.45 13.53 9.52
CA ASP A 41 1.21 13.98 10.91
C ASP A 41 2.40 13.53 11.75
N VAL A 42 3.41 14.40 11.83
CA VAL A 42 4.68 14.09 12.51
C VAL A 42 4.46 13.84 14.00
N GLU A 43 3.58 14.62 14.62
CA GLU A 43 3.32 14.54 16.06
C GLU A 43 2.78 13.16 16.47
N ASN A 44 1.92 12.57 15.65
CA ASN A 44 1.25 11.30 15.95
C ASN A 44 1.85 10.10 15.20
N ASN A 45 2.92 10.30 14.44
CA ASN A 45 3.55 9.26 13.59
C ASN A 45 2.54 8.62 12.63
N ILE A 46 1.72 9.45 11.99
CA ILE A 46 0.74 8.98 11.02
C ILE A 46 1.07 9.55 9.65
N ASP A 47 1.08 8.69 8.64
CA ASP A 47 1.21 9.07 7.24
C ASP A 47 -0.13 8.82 6.54
N TYR A 48 -0.59 9.81 5.80
CA TYR A 48 -1.82 9.69 5.01
C TYR A 48 -1.47 9.64 3.53
N LEU A 49 -2.00 8.64 2.84
CA LEU A 49 -1.93 8.52 1.39
C LEU A 49 -3.22 9.09 0.84
N ASN A 50 -3.12 10.15 0.05
CA ASN A 50 -4.30 10.90 -0.39
C ASN A 50 -4.82 10.42 -1.75
N ALA A 51 -5.92 9.67 -1.71
CA ALA A 51 -6.56 9.14 -2.91
C ALA A 51 -7.09 10.23 -3.84
N TYR A 52 -7.41 11.40 -3.30
CA TYR A 52 -7.87 12.52 -4.12
C TYR A 52 -6.80 12.98 -5.13
N SER A 53 -5.53 12.91 -4.75
CA SER A 53 -4.42 13.50 -5.51
C SER A 53 -3.63 12.49 -6.35
N PHE A 54 -3.98 11.21 -6.31
CA PHE A 54 -3.27 10.19 -7.10
C PHE A 54 -4.24 9.09 -7.53
N GLU A 55 -4.39 8.93 -8.84
CA GLU A 55 -5.34 7.99 -9.44
C GLU A 55 -5.15 6.54 -8.97
N PHE A 56 -3.91 6.07 -8.82
CA PHE A 56 -3.66 4.73 -8.32
C PHE A 56 -4.26 4.55 -6.92
N PHE A 57 -4.00 5.50 -6.01
CA PHE A 57 -4.55 5.45 -4.66
C PHE A 57 -6.08 5.57 -4.68
N ASN A 58 -6.62 6.36 -5.61
CA ASN A 58 -8.07 6.54 -5.74
C ASN A 58 -8.75 5.23 -6.17
N GLU A 59 -8.15 4.50 -7.08
CA GLU A 59 -8.69 3.22 -7.54
C GLU A 59 -8.72 2.20 -6.41
N ILE A 60 -7.66 2.12 -5.61
CA ILE A 60 -7.59 1.28 -4.42
C ILE A 60 -8.64 1.71 -3.39
N TYR A 61 -8.74 3.02 -3.12
CA TYR A 61 -9.68 3.59 -2.16
C TYR A 61 -11.12 3.22 -2.52
N LYS A 62 -11.52 3.44 -3.76
CA LYS A 62 -12.88 3.14 -4.24
C LYS A 62 -13.22 1.67 -4.07
N LYS A 63 -12.29 0.80 -4.43
CA LYS A 63 -12.46 -0.65 -4.28
C LYS A 63 -12.68 -1.04 -2.81
N GLU A 64 -11.85 -0.51 -1.91
CA GLU A 64 -11.93 -0.85 -0.49
C GLU A 64 -13.19 -0.30 0.15
N VAL A 65 -13.58 0.92 -0.17
CA VAL A 65 -14.82 1.52 0.34
C VAL A 65 -16.04 0.71 -0.11
N LYS A 66 -16.07 0.30 -1.37
CA LYS A 66 -17.16 -0.51 -1.91
C LYS A 66 -17.30 -1.85 -1.18
N ASN A 67 -16.18 -2.47 -0.84
CA ASN A 67 -16.17 -3.78 -0.18
C ASN A 67 -16.36 -3.71 1.33
N ASN A 68 -16.39 -2.52 1.91
CA ASN A 68 -16.50 -2.29 3.35
C ASN A 68 -17.56 -1.23 3.67
N GLU A 69 -18.70 -1.30 3.01
CA GLU A 69 -19.78 -0.33 3.18
C GLU A 69 -20.16 -0.17 4.65
N GLY A 70 -20.32 1.09 5.06
CA GLY A 70 -20.71 1.44 6.42
C GLY A 70 -19.58 1.47 7.43
N LYS A 71 -18.38 1.04 7.07
CA LYS A 71 -17.22 1.09 7.96
C LYS A 71 -16.46 2.39 7.74
N LEU A 72 -16.01 3.02 8.83
CA LEU A 72 -15.25 4.27 8.78
C LEU A 72 -13.75 4.03 8.96
N ILE A 73 -13.35 3.03 9.74
CA ILE A 73 -11.94 2.68 9.95
C ILE A 73 -11.83 1.17 9.80
N PHE A 74 -10.97 0.73 8.87
CA PHE A 74 -10.80 -0.70 8.60
C PHE A 74 -9.47 -0.97 7.90
N ASN A 75 -9.00 -2.22 8.01
CA ASN A 75 -7.82 -2.69 7.29
C ASN A 75 -8.14 -2.85 5.80
N ALA A 76 -7.20 -2.45 4.96
CA ALA A 76 -7.28 -2.78 3.54
C ALA A 76 -7.20 -4.31 3.34
N SER A 77 -7.75 -4.79 2.25
CA SER A 77 -7.65 -6.21 1.88
C SER A 77 -6.20 -6.59 1.55
N ILE A 78 -5.89 -7.89 1.64
CA ILE A 78 -4.54 -8.37 1.31
C ILE A 78 -4.19 -8.06 -0.15
N ASP A 79 -5.17 -8.09 -1.05
CA ASP A 79 -4.94 -7.75 -2.46
C ASP A 79 -4.53 -6.29 -2.63
N SER A 80 -5.24 -5.37 -1.98
CA SER A 80 -4.91 -3.95 -2.03
C SER A 80 -3.58 -3.64 -1.36
N LEU A 81 -3.28 -4.31 -0.25
CA LEU A 81 -1.99 -4.16 0.42
C LEU A 81 -0.85 -4.60 -0.49
N LEU A 82 -1.02 -5.69 -1.24
CA LEU A 82 0.01 -6.15 -2.19
C LEU A 82 0.22 -5.13 -3.31
N GLU A 83 -0.86 -4.59 -3.88
CA GLU A 83 -0.78 -3.55 -4.92
C GLU A 83 0.04 -2.35 -4.42
N LEU A 84 -0.27 -1.88 -3.22
CA LEU A 84 0.41 -0.72 -2.63
C LEU A 84 1.89 -1.01 -2.34
N LYS A 85 2.22 -2.21 -1.86
CA LYS A 85 3.61 -2.60 -1.58
C LYS A 85 4.43 -2.74 -2.86
N CYS A 86 3.83 -3.23 -3.93
CA CYS A 86 4.50 -3.32 -5.23
C CYS A 86 4.85 -1.93 -5.76
N TYR A 87 3.94 -0.97 -5.64
CA TYR A 87 4.21 0.40 -6.03
C TYR A 87 5.32 1.00 -5.18
N ALA A 88 5.25 0.82 -3.87
CA ALA A 88 6.26 1.33 -2.93
C ALA A 88 7.64 0.75 -3.23
N LEU A 89 7.74 -0.53 -3.56
CA LEU A 89 9.00 -1.18 -3.92
C LEU A 89 9.67 -0.42 -5.08
N ILE A 90 8.91 -0.14 -6.14
CA ILE A 90 9.45 0.58 -7.31
C ILE A 90 9.94 1.97 -6.91
N GLN A 91 9.18 2.70 -6.10
CA GLN A 91 9.57 4.04 -5.66
C GLN A 91 10.86 4.01 -4.84
N HIS A 92 11.01 3.05 -3.95
CA HIS A 92 12.22 2.93 -3.14
C HIS A 92 13.43 2.52 -3.98
N LEU A 93 13.26 1.65 -4.96
CA LEU A 93 14.33 1.27 -5.88
C LEU A 93 14.78 2.47 -6.73
N LEU A 94 13.84 3.26 -7.24
CA LEU A 94 14.15 4.46 -8.02
C LEU A 94 14.90 5.51 -7.20
N ASN A 95 14.63 5.60 -5.92
CA ASN A 95 15.23 6.56 -5.01
C ASN A 95 16.51 6.03 -4.32
N GLY A 96 16.91 4.80 -4.62
CA GLY A 96 18.10 4.19 -4.01
C GLY A 96 17.93 3.88 -2.53
N ASN A 97 16.70 3.77 -2.04
CA ASN A 97 16.41 3.48 -0.64
C ASN A 97 16.33 1.97 -0.44
N TRP A 98 17.50 1.33 -0.40
CA TRP A 98 17.61 -0.13 -0.39
C TRP A 98 17.02 -0.77 0.87
N ALA A 99 17.16 -0.13 2.03
CA ALA A 99 16.61 -0.64 3.27
C ALA A 99 15.08 -0.75 3.20
N LYS A 100 14.42 0.31 2.72
CA LYS A 100 12.95 0.30 2.57
C LYS A 100 12.50 -0.63 1.45
N ALA A 101 13.29 -0.76 0.39
CA ALA A 101 13.01 -1.74 -0.67
C ALA A 101 13.02 -3.16 -0.11
N THR A 102 13.99 -3.48 0.74
CA THR A 102 14.06 -4.79 1.40
C THR A 102 12.83 -5.03 2.29
N ASP A 103 12.39 -4.02 3.03
CA ASP A 103 11.17 -4.12 3.82
C ASP A 103 9.94 -4.41 2.94
N CYS A 104 9.85 -3.75 1.77
CA CYS A 104 8.78 -4.01 0.82
C CYS A 104 8.83 -5.44 0.28
N GLU A 105 10.01 -5.95 -0.02
CA GLU A 105 10.17 -7.33 -0.48
C GLU A 105 9.69 -8.33 0.57
N PHE A 106 10.04 -8.10 1.84
CA PHE A 106 9.54 -8.91 2.95
C PHE A 106 8.02 -8.87 3.03
N ASP A 107 7.44 -7.68 2.94
CA ASP A 107 5.99 -7.49 3.02
C ASP A 107 5.26 -8.14 1.83
N ILE A 108 5.82 -8.02 0.63
CA ILE A 108 5.28 -8.67 -0.58
C ILE A 108 5.25 -10.20 -0.37
N ALA A 109 6.35 -10.77 0.10
CA ALA A 109 6.41 -12.20 0.36
C ALA A 109 5.36 -12.65 1.38
N PHE A 110 5.19 -11.89 2.46
CA PHE A 110 4.17 -12.16 3.47
C PHE A 110 2.77 -12.19 2.85
N LEU A 111 2.44 -11.18 2.04
CA LEU A 111 1.10 -11.05 1.42
C LEU A 111 0.84 -12.15 0.39
N VAL A 112 1.83 -12.50 -0.42
CA VAL A 112 1.70 -13.59 -1.39
C VAL A 112 1.45 -14.92 -0.66
N ARG A 113 2.16 -15.18 0.44
CA ARG A 113 1.96 -16.38 1.25
C ARG A 113 0.60 -16.40 1.94
N LYS A 114 0.03 -15.24 2.24
CA LYS A 114 -1.33 -15.11 2.78
C LYS A 114 -2.41 -15.38 1.73
N GLY A 115 -2.05 -15.49 0.47
CA GLY A 115 -2.98 -15.80 -0.60
C GLY A 115 -3.47 -14.60 -1.39
N ALA A 116 -2.76 -13.46 -1.32
CA ALA A 116 -3.11 -12.31 -2.14
C ALA A 116 -3.06 -12.67 -3.63
N ASN A 117 -4.02 -12.16 -4.39
CA ASN A 117 -4.05 -12.34 -5.83
C ASN A 117 -2.91 -11.57 -6.50
N PHE A 118 -2.47 -12.07 -7.64
CA PHE A 118 -1.42 -11.41 -8.43
C PHE A 118 -1.85 -9.95 -8.71
N PRO A 119 -0.95 -8.97 -8.51
CA PRO A 119 -1.33 -7.56 -8.68
C PRO A 119 -1.66 -7.26 -10.13
N LYS A 120 -2.64 -6.38 -10.33
CA LYS A 120 -3.09 -5.97 -11.67
C LYS A 120 -3.40 -4.47 -11.76
N ILE A 121 -3.80 -3.85 -10.66
CA ILE A 121 -4.13 -2.42 -10.65
C ILE A 121 -2.87 -1.59 -10.85
N VAL A 122 -1.81 -1.90 -10.10
CA VAL A 122 -0.53 -1.18 -10.15
C VAL A 122 0.08 -1.18 -11.55
N LYS A 123 -0.17 -2.21 -12.34
CA LYS A 123 0.35 -2.33 -13.70
C LYS A 123 0.02 -1.13 -14.57
N LYS A 124 -1.14 -0.51 -14.35
CA LYS A 124 -1.59 0.65 -15.13
C LYS A 124 -0.83 1.93 -14.79
N TYR A 125 -0.07 1.95 -13.70
CA TYR A 125 0.55 3.16 -13.16
C TYR A 125 2.08 3.11 -13.14
N VAL A 126 2.66 2.07 -13.72
CA VAL A 126 4.11 1.88 -13.78
C VAL A 126 4.53 1.64 -15.21
N THR A 127 5.82 1.81 -15.48
CA THR A 127 6.39 1.54 -16.82
C THR A 127 6.49 0.04 -17.06
N ALA A 128 6.73 -0.36 -18.32
CA ALA A 128 6.89 -1.77 -18.66
C ALA A 128 8.07 -2.41 -17.90
N SER A 129 9.19 -1.69 -17.76
CA SER A 129 10.35 -2.22 -17.03
C SER A 129 10.08 -2.31 -15.53
N GLU A 130 9.37 -1.35 -14.95
CA GLU A 130 8.95 -1.39 -13.55
C GLU A 130 7.99 -2.55 -13.30
N TRP A 131 7.05 -2.75 -14.20
CA TRP A 131 6.14 -3.89 -14.11
C TRP A 131 6.90 -5.23 -14.14
N SER A 132 7.91 -5.32 -15.00
CA SER A 132 8.75 -6.53 -15.09
C SER A 132 9.42 -6.83 -13.74
N GLU A 133 9.91 -5.80 -13.02
CA GLU A 133 10.47 -5.95 -11.69
C GLU A 133 9.43 -6.43 -10.68
N ILE A 134 8.24 -5.87 -10.72
CA ILE A 134 7.14 -6.28 -9.85
C ILE A 134 6.78 -7.75 -10.10
N GLU A 135 6.59 -8.12 -11.36
CA GLU A 135 6.29 -9.49 -11.76
C GLU A 135 7.32 -10.47 -11.24
N LYS A 136 8.58 -10.15 -11.44
CA LYS A 136 9.71 -10.96 -11.00
C LYS A 136 9.68 -11.16 -9.48
N GLU A 137 9.47 -10.07 -8.73
CA GLU A 137 9.45 -10.12 -7.27
C GLU A 137 8.30 -10.99 -6.76
N VAL A 138 7.09 -10.76 -7.27
CA VAL A 138 5.91 -11.51 -6.82
C VAL A 138 6.03 -13.00 -7.18
N LYS A 139 6.50 -13.31 -8.39
CA LYS A 139 6.66 -14.71 -8.84
C LYS A 139 7.79 -15.44 -8.12
N SER A 140 8.76 -14.71 -7.57
CA SER A 140 9.90 -15.30 -6.87
C SER A 140 9.53 -15.84 -5.48
N VAL A 141 8.38 -15.46 -4.95
CA VAL A 141 7.98 -15.87 -3.61
C VAL A 141 7.54 -17.33 -3.60
N LYS A 142 8.17 -18.12 -2.75
CA LYS A 142 7.81 -19.53 -2.54
C LYS A 142 6.67 -19.60 -1.52
N LYS A 143 5.63 -20.26 -1.92
CA LYS A 143 4.44 -20.45 -1.06
C LYS A 143 4.61 -21.63 -0.10
#